data_1ddb63a49a3c7dd82b23ff539e763bb8
#
_entry.id   1ddb63a49a3c7dd82b23ff539e763bb8
#
_cell.length_a   1.000
_cell.length_b   1.000
_cell.length_c   1.000
_cell.angle_alpha   90.00
_cell.angle_beta   90.00
_cell.angle_gamma   90.00
#
_symmetry.space_group_name_H-M   'P 1'
#
loop_
_entity.id
_entity.type
_entity.pdbx_description
1 polymer ?
#
loop_
_entity_poly.entity_id
_entity_poly.type
_entity_poly.pdbx_seq_one_letter_code
_entity_poly.pdbx_strand_id
1 'polypeptide(L)'
;MTGQRHAATESHRPFAEPVRLDLSDPGTLRHLWDLQRASYAVEARLIGFDGIPPLHESLEQLRACDESFLGVRDELRLVGAVAWTRLSNGALDICRLVVHPVAHRRGVATALLDALDSIEPAELTVVSTGTANLPAVALYRQRGFIPVGERQIAPGVTVTLLERKNASASQSIHNS
;
A
#
# COMPACT_ATOMS: atom_id res chain seq x y z
N MET A 1 38.70 -4.65 -35.79
CA MET A 1 38.16 -5.67 -34.87
C MET A 1 37.27 -4.98 -33.88
N THR A 2 35.97 -4.97 -34.15
CA THR A 2 34.94 -4.21 -33.48
C THR A 2 34.31 -5.10 -32.42
N GLY A 3 34.63 -4.86 -31.13
CA GLY A 3 33.99 -5.56 -30.01
C GLY A 3 32.69 -4.88 -29.62
N GLN A 4 31.59 -5.41 -30.06
CA GLN A 4 30.25 -5.05 -29.53
C GLN A 4 30.13 -5.56 -28.10
N ARG A 5 30.07 -4.61 -27.16
CA ARG A 5 29.63 -4.91 -25.79
C ARG A 5 28.10 -5.02 -25.84
N HIS A 6 27.58 -6.23 -25.73
CA HIS A 6 26.20 -6.48 -25.45
C HIS A 6 25.95 -5.96 -24.01
N ALA A 7 25.25 -4.86 -23.90
CA ALA A 7 24.61 -4.50 -22.65
C ALA A 7 23.54 -5.57 -22.39
N ALA A 8 23.77 -6.41 -21.40
CA ALA A 8 22.74 -7.29 -20.88
C ALA A 8 21.62 -6.41 -20.32
N THR A 9 20.51 -6.36 -21.03
CA THR A 9 19.25 -5.83 -20.51
C THR A 9 18.89 -6.73 -19.33
N GLU A 10 19.06 -6.24 -18.11
CA GLU A 10 18.49 -6.89 -16.93
C GLU A 10 16.99 -6.96 -17.15
N SER A 11 16.55 -8.13 -17.57
CA SER A 11 15.14 -8.48 -17.68
C SER A 11 14.56 -8.40 -16.27
N HIS A 12 13.86 -7.32 -15.97
CA HIS A 12 13.07 -7.17 -14.76
C HIS A 12 12.04 -8.30 -14.77
N ARG A 13 12.28 -9.35 -13.99
CA ARG A 13 11.27 -10.40 -13.80
C ARG A 13 10.03 -9.75 -13.22
N PRO A 14 8.87 -9.91 -13.86
CA PRO A 14 7.66 -9.38 -13.31
C PRO A 14 7.38 -10.07 -11.96
N PHE A 15 6.98 -9.31 -10.94
CA PHE A 15 6.46 -9.88 -9.70
C PHE A 15 5.11 -10.56 -9.96
N ALA A 16 4.70 -11.45 -9.05
CA ALA A 16 3.42 -12.16 -9.15
C ALA A 16 2.23 -11.17 -9.00
N GLU A 17 1.09 -11.54 -9.58
CA GLU A 17 -0.15 -10.80 -9.38
C GLU A 17 -0.53 -10.71 -7.89
N PRO A 18 -1.13 -9.57 -7.44
CA PRO A 18 -1.60 -9.44 -6.07
C PRO A 18 -2.64 -10.51 -5.71
N VAL A 19 -2.47 -11.13 -4.55
CA VAL A 19 -3.38 -12.15 -4.01
C VAL A 19 -3.82 -11.81 -2.59
N ARG A 20 -5.01 -12.29 -2.18
CA ARG A 20 -5.44 -12.16 -0.79
C ARG A 20 -4.50 -12.93 0.12
N LEU A 21 -4.18 -12.32 1.26
CA LEU A 21 -3.35 -12.94 2.29
C LEU A 21 -4.22 -13.54 3.37
N ASP A 22 -3.93 -14.78 3.74
CA ASP A 22 -4.54 -15.45 4.89
C ASP A 22 -3.60 -15.34 6.10
N LEU A 23 -3.97 -14.50 7.07
CA LEU A 23 -3.17 -14.29 8.28
C LEU A 23 -3.34 -15.42 9.32
N SER A 24 -4.22 -16.39 9.08
CA SER A 24 -4.28 -17.61 9.87
C SER A 24 -3.10 -18.55 9.57
N ASP A 25 -2.51 -18.45 8.38
CA ASP A 25 -1.28 -19.13 8.02
C ASP A 25 -0.06 -18.45 8.69
N PRO A 26 0.66 -19.19 9.58
CA PRO A 26 1.79 -18.61 10.31
C PRO A 26 2.93 -18.09 9.43
N GLY A 27 3.16 -18.73 8.28
CA GLY A 27 4.19 -18.32 7.32
C GLY A 27 3.85 -16.98 6.67
N THR A 28 2.62 -16.83 6.18
CA THR A 28 2.12 -15.57 5.60
C THR A 28 2.11 -14.44 6.62
N LEU A 29 1.63 -14.72 7.83
CA LEU A 29 1.65 -13.74 8.93
C LEU A 29 3.06 -13.23 9.23
N ARG A 30 4.02 -14.15 9.32
CA ARG A 30 5.43 -13.81 9.58
C ARG A 30 6.03 -12.97 8.44
N HIS A 31 5.81 -13.36 7.18
CA HIS A 31 6.29 -12.62 6.02
C HIS A 31 5.71 -11.20 5.97
N LEU A 32 4.43 -11.04 6.29
CA LEU A 32 3.78 -9.72 6.36
C LEU A 32 4.37 -8.86 7.49
N TRP A 33 4.57 -9.45 8.65
CA TRP A 33 5.16 -8.75 9.79
C TRP A 33 6.59 -8.26 9.50
N ASP A 34 7.42 -9.10 8.89
CA ASP A 34 8.79 -8.74 8.49
C ASP A 34 8.78 -7.63 7.41
N LEU A 35 7.87 -7.73 6.42
CA LEU A 35 7.67 -6.72 5.38
C LEU A 35 7.29 -5.36 5.98
N GLN A 36 6.35 -5.33 6.90
CA GLN A 36 5.90 -4.10 7.54
C GLN A 36 7.05 -3.41 8.29
N ARG A 37 7.81 -4.15 9.06
CA ARG A 37 8.95 -3.61 9.80
C ARG A 37 9.99 -2.98 8.86
N ALA A 38 10.30 -3.63 7.75
CA ALA A 38 11.23 -3.10 6.75
C ALA A 38 10.70 -1.81 6.08
N SER A 39 9.42 -1.79 5.72
CA SER A 39 8.78 -0.65 5.06
C SER A 39 8.59 0.53 6.00
N TYR A 40 8.03 0.33 7.18
CA TYR A 40 7.78 1.40 8.15
C TYR A 40 9.07 1.96 8.76
N ALA A 41 10.16 1.19 8.81
CA ALA A 41 11.47 1.73 9.19
C ALA A 41 11.97 2.80 8.19
N VAL A 42 11.68 2.65 6.90
CA VAL A 42 11.98 3.68 5.89
C VAL A 42 11.10 4.90 6.10
N GLU A 43 9.80 4.70 6.29
CA GLU A 43 8.85 5.80 6.52
C GLU A 43 9.21 6.58 7.79
N ALA A 44 9.53 5.90 8.88
CA ALA A 44 9.97 6.52 10.14
C ALA A 44 11.16 7.47 9.93
N ARG A 45 12.13 7.08 9.11
CA ARG A 45 13.25 7.95 8.74
C ARG A 45 12.84 9.15 7.90
N LEU A 46 11.92 8.95 6.94
CA LEU A 46 11.42 10.04 6.07
C LEU A 46 10.67 11.11 6.86
N ILE A 47 9.84 10.70 7.81
CA ILE A 47 9.02 11.63 8.60
C ILE A 47 9.70 12.10 9.90
N GLY A 48 10.87 11.52 10.24
CA GLY A 48 11.58 11.83 11.48
C GLY A 48 10.85 11.38 12.75
N PHE A 49 10.07 10.31 12.67
CA PHE A 49 9.23 9.82 13.77
C PHE A 49 9.12 8.30 13.74
N ASP A 50 9.48 7.63 14.81
CA ASP A 50 9.48 6.17 14.96
C ASP A 50 8.27 5.60 15.71
N GLY A 51 7.34 6.46 16.16
CA GLY A 51 6.11 6.07 16.86
C GLY A 51 4.98 5.59 15.94
N ILE A 52 5.31 5.08 14.75
CA ILE A 52 4.33 4.51 13.81
C ILE A 52 3.82 3.18 14.40
N PRO A 53 2.50 3.05 14.73
CA PRO A 53 1.99 1.89 15.46
C PRO A 53 2.32 0.55 14.80
N PRO A 54 2.16 0.34 13.46
CA PRO A 54 2.52 -0.92 12.82
C PRO A 54 4.00 -1.30 12.91
N LEU A 55 4.90 -0.33 13.13
CA LEU A 55 6.33 -0.60 13.34
C LEU A 55 6.59 -1.36 14.64
N HIS A 56 5.74 -1.16 15.65
CA HIS A 56 5.85 -1.75 16.99
C HIS A 56 4.81 -2.87 17.24
N GLU A 57 4.01 -3.20 16.25
CA GLU A 57 2.97 -4.21 16.35
C GLU A 57 3.56 -5.61 16.51
N SER A 58 3.01 -6.40 17.44
CA SER A 58 3.37 -7.81 17.60
C SER A 58 2.70 -8.68 16.53
N LEU A 59 3.21 -9.91 16.35
CA LEU A 59 2.56 -10.92 15.49
C LEU A 59 1.11 -11.22 15.92
N GLU A 60 0.85 -11.24 17.23
CA GLU A 60 -0.49 -11.49 17.77
C GLU A 60 -1.44 -10.34 17.45
N GLN A 61 -0.98 -9.10 17.60
CA GLN A 61 -1.74 -7.91 17.24
C GLN A 61 -2.06 -7.87 15.75
N LEU A 62 -1.08 -8.18 14.90
CA LEU A 62 -1.29 -8.25 13.45
C LEU A 62 -2.29 -9.35 13.08
N ARG A 63 -2.20 -10.54 13.71
CA ARG A 63 -3.17 -11.63 13.50
C ARG A 63 -4.59 -11.22 13.89
N ALA A 64 -4.74 -10.45 14.94
CA ALA A 64 -6.03 -10.05 15.52
C ALA A 64 -6.64 -8.80 14.87
N CYS A 65 -5.95 -8.14 13.93
CA CYS A 65 -6.50 -6.96 13.28
C CYS A 65 -7.66 -7.32 12.35
N ASP A 66 -8.64 -6.42 12.25
CA ASP A 66 -9.84 -6.58 11.41
C ASP A 66 -9.63 -6.08 9.96
N GLU A 67 -8.38 -5.96 9.54
CA GLU A 67 -8.04 -5.51 8.20
C GLU A 67 -8.00 -6.67 7.21
N SER A 68 -8.39 -6.41 5.96
CA SER A 68 -8.18 -7.31 4.83
C SER A 68 -6.88 -6.97 4.12
N PHE A 69 -6.21 -7.95 3.55
CA PHE A 69 -4.89 -7.79 2.94
C PHE A 69 -4.80 -8.37 1.53
N LEU A 70 -4.17 -7.64 0.61
CA LEU A 70 -3.57 -8.16 -0.62
C LEU A 70 -2.05 -8.11 -0.50
N GLY A 71 -1.37 -9.07 -1.10
CA GLY A 71 0.09 -9.09 -1.15
C GLY A 71 0.65 -9.47 -2.52
N VAL A 72 1.83 -8.96 -2.80
CA VAL A 72 2.63 -9.25 -3.99
C VAL A 72 3.88 -10.02 -3.57
N ARG A 73 4.18 -11.10 -4.27
CA ARG A 73 5.39 -11.88 -4.07
C ARG A 73 6.36 -11.75 -5.25
N ASP A 74 7.64 -11.73 -4.91
CA ASP A 74 8.73 -11.91 -5.84
C ASP A 74 9.40 -13.24 -5.45
N GLU A 75 9.17 -14.28 -6.26
CA GLU A 75 9.44 -15.67 -5.89
C GLU A 75 8.72 -16.06 -4.56
N LEU A 76 9.47 -16.39 -3.51
CA LEU A 76 8.91 -16.76 -2.21
C LEU A 76 8.78 -15.59 -1.22
N ARG A 77 9.37 -14.43 -1.56
CA ARG A 77 9.36 -13.26 -0.67
C ARG A 77 8.12 -12.41 -0.89
N LEU A 78 7.43 -12.06 0.18
CA LEU A 78 6.41 -11.01 0.15
C LEU A 78 7.11 -9.65 0.05
N VAL A 79 6.89 -8.94 -1.05
CA VAL A 79 7.58 -7.66 -1.35
C VAL A 79 6.67 -6.45 -1.26
N GLY A 80 5.36 -6.64 -1.20
CA GLY A 80 4.41 -5.58 -1.01
C GLY A 80 3.09 -6.08 -0.45
N ALA A 81 2.38 -5.21 0.26
CA ALA A 81 1.04 -5.48 0.76
C ALA A 81 0.22 -4.18 0.90
N VAL A 82 -1.07 -4.29 0.69
CA VAL A 82 -2.05 -3.26 1.00
C VAL A 82 -3.10 -3.82 1.95
N ALA A 83 -3.48 -3.04 2.96
CA ALA A 83 -4.53 -3.39 3.89
C ALA A 83 -5.64 -2.34 3.87
N TRP A 84 -6.88 -2.78 4.07
CA TRP A 84 -8.05 -1.91 4.08
C TRP A 84 -9.14 -2.42 5.01
N THR A 85 -10.02 -1.49 5.36
CA THR A 85 -11.30 -1.76 6.01
C THR A 85 -12.42 -1.01 5.29
N ARG A 86 -13.67 -1.42 5.52
CA ARG A 86 -14.83 -0.62 5.13
C ARG A 86 -15.37 0.14 6.33
N LEU A 87 -15.51 1.46 6.16
CA LEU A 87 -16.12 2.32 7.15
C LEU A 87 -17.65 2.14 7.16
N SER A 88 -18.29 2.57 8.23
CA SER A 88 -19.76 2.47 8.39
C SER A 88 -20.55 3.21 7.31
N ASN A 89 -19.98 4.25 6.72
CA ASN A 89 -20.56 4.99 5.57
C ASN A 89 -20.30 4.34 4.21
N GLY A 90 -19.69 3.15 4.16
CA GLY A 90 -19.35 2.44 2.93
C GLY A 90 -18.04 2.86 2.25
N ALA A 91 -17.35 3.89 2.77
CA ALA A 91 -16.07 4.28 2.23
C ALA A 91 -15.00 3.19 2.46
N LEU A 92 -14.05 3.08 1.55
CA LEU A 92 -12.89 2.22 1.68
C LEU A 92 -11.77 3.00 2.37
N ASP A 93 -11.28 2.50 3.48
CA ASP A 93 -10.13 3.08 4.19
C ASP A 93 -8.89 2.24 3.94
N ILE A 94 -7.89 2.81 3.26
CA ILE A 94 -6.59 2.18 3.07
C ILE A 94 -5.78 2.38 4.35
N CYS A 95 -5.67 1.30 5.14
CA CYS A 95 -5.02 1.32 6.44
C CYS A 95 -3.49 1.23 6.33
N ARG A 96 -3.00 0.46 5.35
CA ARG A 96 -1.57 0.21 5.15
C ARG A 96 -1.26 0.05 3.66
N LEU A 97 -0.14 0.61 3.24
CA LEU A 97 0.48 0.32 1.94
C LEU A 97 1.97 0.24 2.17
N VAL A 98 2.50 -0.97 2.06
CA VAL A 98 3.90 -1.27 2.39
C VAL A 98 4.58 -1.95 1.21
N VAL A 99 5.80 -1.51 0.90
CA VAL A 99 6.65 -2.11 -0.12
C VAL A 99 8.05 -2.27 0.46
N HIS A 100 8.61 -3.48 0.31
CA HIS A 100 9.97 -3.75 0.75
C HIS A 100 10.95 -2.84 -0.01
N PRO A 101 11.96 -2.25 0.66
CA PRO A 101 12.91 -1.34 0.00
C PRO A 101 13.57 -1.92 -1.26
N VAL A 102 13.83 -3.23 -1.32
CA VAL A 102 14.41 -3.91 -2.50
C VAL A 102 13.48 -3.91 -3.72
N ALA A 103 12.18 -3.67 -3.52
CA ALA A 103 11.17 -3.66 -4.58
C ALA A 103 10.64 -2.25 -4.89
N HIS A 104 11.25 -1.20 -4.33
CA HIS A 104 10.91 0.17 -4.65
C HIS A 104 11.09 0.46 -6.16
N ARG A 105 10.26 1.34 -6.72
CA ARG A 105 10.29 1.79 -8.13
C ARG A 105 10.05 0.67 -9.16
N ARG A 106 9.47 -0.45 -8.74
CA ARG A 106 9.10 -1.57 -9.63
C ARG A 106 7.60 -1.63 -9.93
N GLY A 107 6.82 -0.66 -9.47
CA GLY A 107 5.37 -0.61 -9.70
C GLY A 107 4.55 -1.48 -8.74
N VAL A 108 5.12 -2.00 -7.66
CA VAL A 108 4.42 -2.88 -6.69
C VAL A 108 3.25 -2.17 -6.03
N ALA A 109 3.44 -0.94 -5.55
CA ALA A 109 2.37 -0.16 -4.92
C ALA A 109 1.23 0.11 -5.90
N THR A 110 1.55 0.46 -7.15
CA THR A 110 0.56 0.67 -8.23
C THR A 110 -0.24 -0.59 -8.49
N ALA A 111 0.41 -1.75 -8.63
CA ALA A 111 -0.26 -3.03 -8.86
C ALA A 111 -1.20 -3.40 -7.70
N LEU A 112 -0.80 -3.16 -6.45
CA LEU A 112 -1.63 -3.40 -5.26
C LEU A 112 -2.88 -2.50 -5.26
N LEU A 113 -2.73 -1.21 -5.55
CA LEU A 113 -3.85 -0.28 -5.59
C LEU A 113 -4.80 -0.57 -6.76
N ASP A 114 -4.28 -0.96 -7.94
CA ASP A 114 -5.11 -1.38 -9.08
C ASP A 114 -5.93 -2.63 -8.74
N ALA A 115 -5.30 -3.62 -8.12
CA ALA A 115 -5.98 -4.83 -7.68
C ALA A 115 -7.04 -4.53 -6.62
N LEU A 116 -6.74 -3.66 -5.65
CA LEU A 116 -7.69 -3.24 -4.63
C LEU A 116 -8.91 -2.55 -5.25
N ASP A 117 -8.71 -1.60 -6.16
CA ASP A 117 -9.79 -0.92 -6.87
C ASP A 117 -10.70 -1.89 -7.64
N SER A 118 -10.12 -2.96 -8.16
CA SER A 118 -10.85 -3.99 -8.92
C SER A 118 -11.71 -4.89 -8.04
N ILE A 119 -11.20 -5.29 -6.85
CA ILE A 119 -11.90 -6.26 -5.98
C ILE A 119 -12.80 -5.61 -4.93
N GLU A 120 -12.56 -4.34 -4.59
CA GLU A 120 -13.28 -3.59 -3.57
C GLU A 120 -13.72 -2.22 -4.11
N PRO A 121 -14.61 -2.18 -5.13
CA PRO A 121 -15.10 -0.92 -5.65
C PRO A 121 -15.83 -0.13 -4.54
N ALA A 122 -15.56 1.18 -4.46
CA ALA A 122 -16.16 2.09 -3.50
C ALA A 122 -16.36 3.47 -4.14
N GLU A 123 -17.41 4.19 -3.74
CA GLU A 123 -17.64 5.56 -4.22
C GLU A 123 -16.63 6.56 -3.63
N LEU A 124 -16.16 6.27 -2.42
CA LEU A 124 -15.16 7.06 -1.71
C LEU A 124 -14.07 6.14 -1.18
N THR A 125 -12.82 6.48 -1.47
CA THR A 125 -11.64 5.86 -0.85
C THR A 125 -10.87 6.92 -0.10
N VAL A 126 -10.47 6.62 1.13
CA VAL A 126 -9.70 7.50 2.00
C VAL A 126 -8.37 6.86 2.38
N VAL A 127 -7.38 7.68 2.65
CA VAL A 127 -6.07 7.26 3.14
C VAL A 127 -5.41 8.39 3.91
N SER A 128 -4.56 8.06 4.86
CA SER A 128 -3.67 9.02 5.50
C SER A 128 -2.22 8.56 5.43
N THR A 129 -1.31 9.50 5.27
CA THR A 129 0.13 9.23 5.25
C THR A 129 0.89 10.39 5.90
N GLY A 130 2.10 10.11 6.39
CA GLY A 130 2.96 11.17 6.92
C GLY A 130 3.13 12.31 5.91
N THR A 131 2.91 13.55 6.32
CA THR A 131 3.00 14.73 5.43
C THR A 131 4.40 14.84 4.82
N ALA A 132 5.44 14.45 5.57
CA ALA A 132 6.82 14.43 5.11
C ALA A 132 7.17 13.20 4.24
N ASN A 133 6.28 12.20 4.14
CA ASN A 133 6.46 11.07 3.24
C ASN A 133 6.07 11.48 1.81
N LEU A 134 6.91 12.30 1.18
CA LEU A 134 6.65 12.86 -0.14
C LEU A 134 6.42 11.80 -1.23
N PRO A 135 7.14 10.66 -1.26
CA PRO A 135 6.86 9.61 -2.23
C PRO A 135 5.44 9.03 -2.12
N ALA A 136 4.93 8.82 -0.90
CA ALA A 136 3.57 8.32 -0.70
C ALA A 136 2.52 9.37 -1.09
N VAL A 137 2.71 10.62 -0.71
CA VAL A 137 1.81 11.73 -1.10
C VAL A 137 1.76 11.84 -2.62
N ALA A 138 2.90 11.80 -3.31
CA ALA A 138 2.98 11.85 -4.77
C ALA A 138 2.25 10.67 -5.43
N LEU A 139 2.43 9.45 -4.90
CA LEU A 139 1.76 8.24 -5.38
C LEU A 139 0.23 8.40 -5.32
N TYR A 140 -0.30 8.81 -4.18
CA TYR A 140 -1.74 8.96 -4.01
C TYR A 140 -2.31 10.07 -4.90
N ARG A 141 -1.60 11.20 -5.02
CA ARG A 141 -2.00 12.29 -5.95
C ARG A 141 -2.04 11.82 -7.41
N GLN A 142 -1.06 11.07 -7.87
CA GLN A 142 -1.03 10.49 -9.21
C GLN A 142 -2.21 9.54 -9.47
N ARG A 143 -2.77 8.95 -8.41
CA ARG A 143 -3.92 8.06 -8.48
C ARG A 143 -5.26 8.79 -8.25
N GLY A 144 -5.27 10.09 -8.30
CA GLY A 144 -6.49 10.90 -8.22
C GLY A 144 -6.96 11.22 -6.80
N PHE A 145 -6.16 10.92 -5.78
CA PHE A 145 -6.44 11.36 -4.42
C PHE A 145 -6.13 12.85 -4.27
N ILE A 146 -6.98 13.56 -3.56
CA ILE A 146 -6.79 14.97 -3.22
C ILE A 146 -6.62 15.14 -1.72
N PRO A 147 -5.69 15.97 -1.25
CA PRO A 147 -5.58 16.31 0.16
C PRO A 147 -6.82 17.05 0.63
N VAL A 148 -7.39 16.63 1.76
CA VAL A 148 -8.58 17.24 2.38
C VAL A 148 -8.33 17.78 3.77
N GLY A 149 -7.15 17.53 4.34
CA GLY A 149 -6.77 18.05 5.65
C GLY A 149 -5.46 17.47 6.14
N GLU A 150 -5.06 17.96 7.30
CA GLU A 150 -3.89 17.48 8.03
C GLU A 150 -4.26 17.24 9.50
N ARG A 151 -3.60 16.30 10.12
CA ARG A 151 -3.75 16.01 11.55
C ARG A 151 -2.37 15.84 12.19
N GLN A 152 -2.13 16.54 13.27
CA GLN A 152 -0.94 16.34 14.09
C GLN A 152 -1.08 15.05 14.89
N ILE A 153 -0.07 14.17 14.82
CA ILE A 153 -0.02 12.90 15.55
C ILE A 153 1.02 12.91 16.67
N ALA A 154 2.00 13.82 16.60
CA ALA A 154 3.00 14.07 17.62
C ALA A 154 3.55 15.50 17.43
N PRO A 155 4.27 16.08 18.41
CA PRO A 155 4.89 17.39 18.24
C PRO A 155 5.77 17.46 16.98
N GLY A 156 5.40 18.37 16.05
CA GLY A 156 6.10 18.55 14.77
C GLY A 156 5.88 17.45 13.73
N VAL A 157 4.99 16.48 14.00
CA VAL A 157 4.70 15.36 13.08
C VAL A 157 3.22 15.38 12.68
N THR A 158 2.96 15.56 11.40
CA THR A 158 1.62 15.60 10.83
C THR A 158 1.40 14.48 9.81
N VAL A 159 0.16 14.06 9.67
CA VAL A 159 -0.31 13.21 8.57
C VAL A 159 -1.22 14.02 7.65
N THR A 160 -1.12 13.77 6.36
CA THR A 160 -2.02 14.32 5.34
C THR A 160 -3.16 13.34 5.12
N LEU A 161 -4.38 13.84 5.19
CA LEU A 161 -5.60 13.09 4.87
C LEU A 161 -5.92 13.31 3.40
N LEU A 162 -6.13 12.21 2.65
CA LEU A 162 -6.42 12.25 1.23
C LEU A 162 -7.68 11.46 0.93
N GLU A 163 -8.43 11.93 -0.05
CA GLU A 163 -9.65 11.27 -0.52
C GLU A 163 -9.66 11.13 -2.03
N ARG A 164 -10.29 10.07 -2.51
CA ARG A 164 -10.62 9.90 -3.92
C ARG A 164 -12.07 9.50 -4.06
N LYS A 165 -12.84 10.32 -4.78
CA LYS A 165 -14.19 9.97 -5.23
C LYS A 165 -14.07 9.18 -6.52
N ASN A 166 -14.62 7.98 -6.53
CA ASN A 166 -14.65 7.13 -7.71
C ASN A 166 -16.02 7.32 -8.41
N ALA A 167 -16.03 7.27 -9.74
CA ALA A 167 -17.29 7.32 -10.47
C ALA A 167 -18.17 6.13 -10.07
N SER A 168 -19.43 6.40 -9.70
CA SER A 168 -20.41 5.35 -9.39
C SER A 168 -20.53 4.41 -10.57
N ALA A 169 -20.46 3.11 -10.33
CA ALA A 169 -20.75 2.07 -11.33
C ALA A 169 -22.24 2.02 -11.76
N SER A 170 -22.99 3.08 -11.52
CA SER A 170 -24.44 3.19 -11.72
C SER A 170 -24.79 4.05 -12.91
N GLN A 171 -24.33 3.67 -14.14
CA GLN A 171 -24.99 4.11 -15.37
C GLN A 171 -24.80 3.07 -16.48
N SER A 172 -25.37 1.88 -16.29
CA SER A 172 -25.54 0.92 -17.38
C SER A 172 -26.83 0.10 -17.22
N ILE A 173 -27.94 0.73 -16.92
CA ILE A 173 -29.29 0.14 -17.17
C ILE A 173 -30.24 1.29 -17.47
N HIS A 174 -30.33 1.74 -18.70
CA HIS A 174 -31.52 2.22 -19.37
C HIS A 174 -31.14 2.63 -20.78
N ASN A 175 -31.28 1.71 -21.72
CA ASN A 175 -31.88 1.97 -23.04
C ASN A 175 -32.21 0.63 -23.69
N SER A 176 -33.46 0.27 -23.61
CA SER A 176 -34.14 -0.57 -24.57
C SER A 176 -35.58 -0.07 -24.73
#